data_5f386299bc6d9fe0d1f4f08a7b278e8c
#
_entry.id   5f386299bc6d9fe0d1f4f08a7b278e8c
#
_cell.length_a   1.000
_cell.length_b   1.000
_cell.length_c   1.000
_cell.angle_alpha   90.00
_cell.angle_beta   90.00
_cell.angle_gamma   90.00
#
_symmetry.space_group_name_H-M   'P 1'
#
loop_
_entity.id
_entity.type
_entity.pdbx_description
1 polymer ?
#
loop_
_entity_poly.entity_id
_entity_poly.type
_entity_poly.pdbx_seq_one_letter_code
_entity_poly.pdbx_strand_id
1 'polypeptide(L)'
;MASTSPGYCEASRLPSWDAQLAASLAGLAGIQGNSQAIARGRAWGEAVANAIIAWRASDGSTTVLPPFVGSTDAGYWRHAPLGAAPTAGYANLATLPFLLADPSIYDPGPPYGIAD
;
A
#
# COMPACT_ATOMS: atom_id res chain seq x y z
N MET A 1 2.36 8.34 -24.09
CA MET A 1 2.13 6.96 -23.64
C MET A 1 1.94 7.04 -22.13
N ALA A 2 0.72 6.86 -21.66
CA ALA A 2 0.40 6.96 -20.24
C ALA A 2 0.89 5.69 -19.54
N SER A 3 1.85 5.81 -18.66
CA SER A 3 2.28 4.74 -17.76
C SER A 3 1.23 4.62 -16.64
N THR A 4 0.37 3.63 -16.76
CA THR A 4 -0.53 3.24 -15.68
C THR A 4 0.30 2.53 -14.63
N SER A 5 0.54 3.17 -13.49
CA SER A 5 1.06 2.49 -12.31
C SER A 5 0.08 1.37 -11.93
N PRO A 6 0.53 0.12 -11.78
CA PRO A 6 -0.34 -0.93 -11.29
C PRO A 6 -0.67 -0.63 -9.83
N GLY A 7 -1.90 -0.23 -9.56
CA GLY A 7 -2.41 -0.26 -8.20
C GLY A 7 -2.24 -1.67 -7.63
N TYR A 8 -1.86 -1.78 -6.37
CA TYR A 8 -1.56 -3.02 -5.65
C TYR A 8 -2.74 -4.03 -5.57
N CYS A 9 -3.89 -3.69 -6.15
CA CYS A 9 -4.99 -4.61 -6.41
C CYS A 9 -5.22 -4.68 -7.92
N GLU A 10 -4.67 -5.69 -8.57
CA GLU A 10 -5.03 -5.98 -9.96
C GLU A 10 -6.54 -6.19 -10.06
N ALA A 11 -7.18 -5.41 -10.93
CA ALA A 11 -8.61 -5.56 -11.23
C ALA A 11 -8.99 -7.00 -11.66
N SER A 12 -8.02 -7.78 -12.15
CA SER A 12 -8.17 -9.20 -12.50
C SER A 12 -8.46 -10.11 -11.29
N ARG A 13 -8.19 -9.65 -10.07
CA ARG A 13 -8.45 -10.43 -8.84
C ARG A 13 -9.80 -10.14 -8.20
N LEU A 14 -10.50 -9.08 -8.60
CA LEU A 14 -11.80 -8.73 -8.04
C LEU A 14 -12.82 -9.87 -8.11
N PRO A 15 -12.99 -10.59 -9.24
CA PRO A 15 -13.92 -11.71 -9.28
C PRO A 15 -13.59 -12.84 -8.31
N SER A 16 -12.30 -13.07 -8.01
CA SER A 16 -11.89 -14.10 -7.06
C SER A 16 -12.17 -13.72 -5.60
N TRP A 17 -12.08 -12.44 -5.27
CA TRP A 17 -12.43 -11.94 -3.93
C TRP A 17 -13.93 -12.02 -3.67
N ASP A 18 -14.74 -11.65 -4.65
CA ASP A 18 -16.20 -11.75 -4.56
C ASP A 18 -16.65 -13.22 -4.43
N ALA A 19 -16.06 -14.14 -5.20
CA ALA A 19 -16.33 -15.55 -5.10
C ALA A 19 -15.93 -16.12 -3.71
N GLN A 20 -14.80 -15.67 -3.18
CA GLN A 20 -14.34 -16.08 -1.85
C GLN A 20 -15.24 -15.54 -0.74
N LEU A 21 -15.70 -14.29 -0.84
CA LEU A 21 -16.68 -13.73 0.06
C LEU A 21 -18.00 -14.51 0.01
N ALA A 22 -18.51 -14.80 -1.18
CA ALA A 22 -19.73 -15.57 -1.37
C ALA A 22 -19.62 -16.99 -0.75
N ALA A 23 -18.50 -17.68 -0.97
CA ALA A 23 -18.25 -18.97 -0.37
C ALA A 23 -18.18 -18.92 1.15
N SER A 24 -17.53 -17.90 1.72
CA SER A 24 -17.47 -17.70 3.17
C SER A 24 -18.85 -17.44 3.77
N LEU A 25 -19.66 -16.60 3.14
CA LEU A 25 -21.03 -16.32 3.58
C LEU A 25 -21.93 -17.55 3.48
N ALA A 26 -21.80 -18.36 2.43
CA ALA A 26 -22.53 -19.61 2.27
C ALA A 26 -22.18 -20.62 3.36
N GLY A 27 -20.91 -20.72 3.76
CA GLY A 27 -20.48 -21.58 4.87
C GLY A 27 -21.06 -21.19 6.22
N LEU A 28 -21.37 -19.91 6.43
CA LEU A 28 -21.99 -19.40 7.65
C LEU A 28 -23.53 -19.50 7.65
N ALA A 29 -24.15 -19.58 6.49
CA ALA A 29 -25.61 -19.59 6.34
C ALA A 29 -26.31 -20.81 6.98
N GLY A 30 -25.59 -21.92 7.13
CA GLY A 30 -26.10 -23.17 7.77
C GLY A 30 -26.25 -23.09 9.30
N ILE A 31 -25.75 -22.02 9.93
CA ILE A 31 -25.83 -21.85 11.38
C ILE A 31 -27.13 -21.17 11.73
N GLN A 32 -28.02 -21.88 12.47
CA GLN A 32 -29.34 -21.38 12.86
C GLN A 32 -29.24 -20.03 13.58
N GLY A 33 -30.17 -19.10 13.25
CA GLY A 33 -30.25 -17.79 13.88
C GLY A 33 -29.19 -16.76 13.44
N ASN A 34 -28.33 -17.10 12.50
CA ASN A 34 -27.14 -16.30 12.16
C ASN A 34 -27.37 -15.26 11.05
N SER A 35 -28.50 -15.28 10.34
CA SER A 35 -28.75 -14.41 9.18
C SER A 35 -28.62 -12.92 9.50
N GLN A 36 -29.14 -12.47 10.61
CA GLN A 36 -29.02 -11.07 11.04
C GLN A 36 -27.60 -10.71 11.47
N ALA A 37 -26.89 -11.62 12.13
CA ALA A 37 -25.51 -11.40 12.52
C ALA A 37 -24.60 -11.28 11.28
N ILE A 38 -24.81 -12.16 10.29
CA ILE A 38 -24.10 -12.12 9.00
C ILE A 38 -24.36 -10.79 8.27
N ALA A 39 -25.64 -10.35 8.20
CA ALA A 39 -26.00 -9.10 7.55
C ALA A 39 -25.35 -7.88 8.25
N ARG A 40 -25.38 -7.85 9.58
CA ARG A 40 -24.72 -6.78 10.36
C ARG A 40 -23.20 -6.81 10.18
N GLY A 41 -22.59 -7.99 10.21
CA GLY A 41 -21.15 -8.16 10.02
C GLY A 41 -20.69 -7.69 8.65
N ARG A 42 -21.46 -8.03 7.60
CA ARG A 42 -21.20 -7.57 6.25
C ARG A 42 -21.31 -6.03 6.15
N ALA A 43 -22.41 -5.46 6.62
CA ALA A 43 -22.60 -4.01 6.61
C ALA A 43 -21.51 -3.27 7.37
N TRP A 44 -21.08 -3.80 8.52
CA TRP A 44 -19.98 -3.26 9.30
C TRP A 44 -18.65 -3.34 8.53
N GLY A 45 -18.34 -4.48 7.93
CA GLY A 45 -17.13 -4.67 7.12
C GLY A 45 -17.05 -3.70 5.93
N GLU A 46 -18.17 -3.52 5.22
CA GLU A 46 -18.27 -2.55 4.12
C GLU A 46 -18.06 -1.11 4.63
N ALA A 47 -18.66 -0.75 5.77
CA ALA A 47 -18.49 0.58 6.36
C ALA A 47 -17.03 0.86 6.77
N VAL A 48 -16.36 -0.11 7.40
CA VAL A 48 -14.95 0.00 7.79
C VAL A 48 -14.06 0.10 6.54
N ALA A 49 -14.28 -0.74 5.53
CA ALA A 49 -13.51 -0.70 4.29
C ALA A 49 -13.64 0.66 3.60
N ASN A 50 -14.86 1.17 3.46
CA ASN A 50 -15.11 2.48 2.86
C ASN A 50 -14.48 3.62 3.67
N ALA A 51 -14.51 3.55 4.98
CA ALA A 51 -13.87 4.54 5.85
C ALA A 51 -12.35 4.55 5.66
N ILE A 52 -11.70 3.37 5.59
CA ILE A 52 -10.27 3.26 5.34
C ILE A 52 -9.92 3.78 3.95
N ILE A 53 -10.67 3.39 2.92
CA ILE A 53 -10.43 3.87 1.55
C ILE A 53 -10.57 5.39 1.48
N ALA A 54 -11.60 5.97 2.09
CA ALA A 54 -11.80 7.41 2.13
C ALA A 54 -10.67 8.12 2.88
N TRP A 55 -10.24 7.57 4.01
CA TRP A 55 -9.12 8.11 4.77
C TRP A 55 -7.81 8.08 3.98
N ARG A 56 -7.57 7.00 3.20
CA ARG A 56 -6.34 6.83 2.42
C ARG A 56 -6.39 7.46 1.03
N ALA A 57 -7.53 8.00 0.60
CA ALA A 57 -7.69 8.56 -0.75
C ALA A 57 -6.74 9.74 -1.04
N SER A 58 -6.28 10.44 0.00
CA SER A 58 -5.36 11.58 -0.09
C SER A 58 -4.05 11.34 0.66
N ASP A 59 -3.62 10.11 0.76
CA ASP A 59 -2.43 9.72 1.54
C ASP A 59 -1.09 9.96 0.85
N GLY A 60 -1.10 10.47 -0.36
CA GLY A 60 0.11 10.73 -1.13
C GLY A 60 0.62 9.54 -1.97
N SER A 61 -0.02 8.38 -1.89
CA SER A 61 0.40 7.18 -2.66
C SER A 61 0.37 7.38 -4.18
N THR A 62 -0.44 8.31 -4.66
CA THR A 62 -0.54 8.67 -6.08
C THR A 62 0.35 9.86 -6.47
N THR A 63 1.15 10.40 -5.56
CA THR A 63 2.03 11.53 -5.81
C THR A 63 3.11 11.15 -6.80
N VAL A 64 3.21 11.92 -7.88
CA VAL A 64 4.30 11.77 -8.84
C VAL A 64 5.50 12.55 -8.32
N LEU A 65 6.50 11.83 -7.84
CA LEU A 65 7.76 12.42 -7.41
C LEU A 65 8.69 12.66 -8.62
N PRO A 66 9.59 13.66 -8.53
CA PRO A 66 10.62 13.85 -9.56
C PRO A 66 11.48 12.59 -9.67
N PRO A 67 12.14 12.36 -10.83
CA PRO A 67 13.02 11.22 -10.99
C PRO A 67 14.10 11.20 -9.90
N PHE A 68 14.31 10.03 -9.30
CA PHE A 68 15.37 9.87 -8.32
C PHE A 68 16.75 9.97 -9.01
N VAL A 69 17.56 10.90 -8.55
CA VAL A 69 18.95 11.07 -9.00
C VAL A 69 19.86 10.59 -7.86
N GLY A 70 20.38 9.37 -8.01
CA GLY A 70 21.33 8.82 -7.03
C GLY A 70 22.69 9.52 -7.07
N SER A 71 23.48 9.35 -5.99
CA SER A 71 24.89 9.75 -5.94
C SER A 71 25.80 8.58 -6.34
N THR A 72 26.98 8.90 -6.87
CA THR A 72 28.07 7.92 -7.09
C THR A 72 28.96 7.78 -5.86
N ASP A 73 28.78 8.61 -4.84
CA ASP A 73 29.59 8.60 -3.64
C ASP A 73 29.33 7.35 -2.79
N ALA A 74 30.32 6.94 -2.04
CA ALA A 74 30.21 5.83 -1.11
C ALA A 74 29.18 6.15 0.00
N GLY A 75 28.41 5.15 0.42
CA GLY A 75 27.35 5.30 1.42
C GLY A 75 25.99 5.71 0.87
N TYR A 76 25.90 6.15 -0.37
CA TYR A 76 24.61 6.49 -1.00
C TYR A 76 24.04 5.32 -1.79
N TRP A 77 22.70 5.19 -1.72
CA TRP A 77 22.00 4.20 -2.51
C TRP A 77 22.05 4.52 -4.01
N ARG A 78 22.24 3.49 -4.82
CA ARG A 78 22.23 3.58 -6.28
C ARG A 78 21.55 2.37 -6.92
N HIS A 79 21.05 2.55 -8.12
CA HIS A 79 20.44 1.45 -8.88
C HIS A 79 21.46 0.37 -9.23
N ALA A 80 21.05 -0.88 -9.16
CA ALA A 80 21.82 -2.02 -9.59
C ALA A 80 21.05 -2.81 -10.67
N PRO A 81 21.64 -3.05 -11.88
CA PRO A 81 22.95 -2.53 -12.31
C PRO A 81 22.95 -1.02 -12.52
N LEU A 82 24.13 -0.42 -12.55
CA LEU A 82 24.28 1.03 -12.82
C LEU A 82 23.56 1.41 -14.13
N GLY A 83 22.76 2.47 -14.06
CA GLY A 83 21.95 2.94 -15.20
C GLY A 83 20.60 2.25 -15.34
N ALA A 84 20.22 1.34 -14.45
CA ALA A 84 18.86 0.81 -14.40
C ALA A 84 17.86 1.94 -14.13
N ALA A 85 16.61 1.78 -14.64
CA ALA A 85 15.54 2.72 -14.38
C ALA A 85 15.23 2.78 -12.87
N PRO A 86 14.81 3.95 -12.34
CA PRO A 86 14.39 4.08 -10.96
C PRO A 86 13.35 3.02 -10.62
N THR A 87 13.54 2.32 -9.52
CA THR A 87 12.53 1.40 -9.01
C THR A 87 11.32 2.18 -8.50
N ALA A 88 10.11 1.65 -8.69
CA ALA A 88 8.88 2.28 -8.24
C ALA A 88 8.82 2.50 -6.71
N GLY A 89 9.73 1.89 -5.94
CA GLY A 89 9.68 1.88 -4.49
C GLY A 89 9.87 3.24 -3.82
N TYR A 90 10.62 4.16 -4.43
CA TYR A 90 10.83 5.47 -3.82
C TYR A 90 9.57 6.36 -3.85
N ALA A 91 8.62 6.07 -4.71
CA ALA A 91 7.34 6.79 -4.73
C ALA A 91 6.58 6.68 -3.39
N ASN A 92 6.87 5.65 -2.60
CA ASN A 92 6.28 5.47 -1.28
C ASN A 92 6.74 6.52 -0.25
N LEU A 93 7.80 7.28 -0.54
CA LEU A 93 8.25 8.37 0.33
C LEU A 93 7.21 9.46 0.53
N ALA A 94 6.29 9.64 -0.43
CA ALA A 94 5.21 10.61 -0.33
C ALA A 94 3.99 10.06 0.43
N THR A 95 3.97 8.76 0.73
CA THR A 95 2.81 8.10 1.34
C THR A 95 2.79 8.34 2.85
N LEU A 96 1.68 8.87 3.35
CA LEU A 96 1.50 9.09 4.78
C LEU A 96 1.46 7.75 5.54
N PRO A 97 2.21 7.61 6.62
CA PRO A 97 2.16 6.44 7.49
C PRO A 97 0.79 6.24 8.11
N PHE A 98 0.46 5.00 8.53
CA PHE A 98 -0.80 4.69 9.19
C PHE A 98 -0.85 5.22 10.64
N LEU A 99 0.24 5.10 11.38
CA LEU A 99 0.27 5.33 12.82
C LEU A 99 1.32 6.36 13.24
N LEU A 100 2.32 6.63 12.42
CA LEU A 100 3.37 7.59 12.73
C LEU A 100 2.97 8.97 12.22
N ALA A 101 2.96 9.96 13.10
CA ALA A 101 2.71 11.34 12.71
C ALA A 101 3.85 11.91 11.86
N ASP A 102 5.08 11.56 12.23
CA ASP A 102 6.30 11.98 11.54
C ASP A 102 7.33 10.85 11.58
N PRO A 103 7.56 10.14 10.48
CA PRO A 103 8.55 9.06 10.43
C PRO A 103 10.00 9.56 10.48
N SER A 104 10.26 10.84 10.19
CA SER A 104 11.62 11.40 10.15
C SER A 104 12.32 11.39 11.52
N ILE A 105 11.54 11.34 12.60
CA ILE A 105 12.09 11.22 13.98
C ILE A 105 12.85 9.91 14.21
N TYR A 106 12.65 8.92 13.36
CA TYR A 106 13.33 7.63 13.42
C TYR A 106 14.45 7.50 12.39
N ASP A 107 14.78 8.58 11.68
CA ASP A 107 15.89 8.58 10.73
C ASP A 107 17.21 8.44 11.52
N PRO A 108 18.01 7.39 11.30
CA PRO A 108 19.27 7.19 12.02
C PRO A 108 20.36 8.17 11.59
N GLY A 109 20.09 9.03 10.61
CA GLY A 109 21.08 9.92 10.01
C GLY A 109 21.97 9.21 8.99
N PRO A 110 22.96 9.92 8.44
CA PRO A 110 23.85 9.36 7.44
C PRO A 110 24.74 8.25 8.05
N PRO A 111 25.11 7.22 7.24
CA PRO A 111 26.03 6.21 7.67
C PRO A 111 27.40 6.82 7.98
N TYR A 112 28.19 6.15 8.84
CA TYR A 112 29.57 6.57 9.09
C TYR A 112 30.37 6.64 7.78
N GLY A 113 31.29 7.61 7.69
CA GLY A 113 32.21 7.72 6.55
C GLY A 113 33.09 6.46 6.44
N ILE A 114 33.39 6.05 5.21
CA ILE A 114 34.26 4.87 4.98
C ILE A 114 35.72 5.12 5.44
N ALA A 115 36.05 6.36 5.74
CA ALA A 115 37.37 6.77 6.21
C ALA A 115 37.50 6.89 7.75
N ASP A 116 36.43 6.60 8.48
CA ASP A 116 36.41 6.67 9.96
C ASP A 116 36.81 5.33 10.58
#